data_575f1e9469a52c4d42a9ee46dad92918
#
_entry.id   575f1e9469a52c4d42a9ee46dad92918
#
_cell.length_a   1.000
_cell.length_b   1.000
_cell.length_c   1.000
_cell.angle_alpha   90.00
_cell.angle_beta   90.00
_cell.angle_gamma   90.00
#
_symmetry.space_group_name_H-M   'P 1'
#
loop_
_entity.id
_entity.type
_entity.pdbx_description
1 polymer ?
#
loop_
_entity_poly.entity_id
_entity_poly.type
_entity_poly.pdbx_seq_one_letter_code
_entity_poly.pdbx_strand_id
1 'polypeptide(L)'
;MDKIKVLVVDDESRMRKLVHDFLSRSNYEVIEAADGEEAIDIFYADKSISLIILDVMMPKMDGWEVCRQIRKDSKVPIIMLTAKSEEKDELQGFDCGADEYVSKPFSPKILTARVDALIRRTYQIDSSEVYEIGGIEIDKAAHIVRIDGKEIDLSFKEFELLTYFVENKGIALSREKILNNVWNYDYSGDARTIDTHVKKLRKKMGEKGDCIRTIWGMGYKFEV
;
A
#
# COMPACT_ATOMS: atom_id res chain seq x y z
N MET A 1 -10.00 14.47 19.74
CA MET A 1 -9.28 13.89 18.60
C MET A 1 -10.32 13.57 17.55
N ASP A 2 -10.15 14.10 16.37
CA ASP A 2 -11.03 13.79 15.27
C ASP A 2 -10.88 12.32 14.92
N LYS A 3 -11.99 11.67 14.55
CA LYS A 3 -11.94 10.26 14.14
C LYS A 3 -11.21 10.12 12.80
N ILE A 4 -10.44 9.07 12.68
CA ILE A 4 -9.80 8.70 11.40
C ILE A 4 -10.89 8.29 10.41
N LYS A 5 -10.91 8.92 9.24
CA LYS A 5 -11.91 8.69 8.21
C LYS A 5 -11.47 7.60 7.23
N VAL A 6 -12.34 6.64 7.00
CA VAL A 6 -12.14 5.52 6.07
C VAL A 6 -13.24 5.56 5.01
N LEU A 7 -12.85 5.69 3.74
CA LEU A 7 -13.77 5.56 2.60
C LEU A 7 -13.91 4.09 2.22
N VAL A 8 -15.14 3.58 2.21
CA VAL A 8 -15.47 2.19 1.83
C VAL A 8 -16.24 2.21 0.53
N VAL A 9 -15.68 1.59 -0.50
CA VAL A 9 -16.21 1.58 -1.87
C VAL A 9 -16.49 0.15 -2.30
N ASP A 10 -17.75 -0.17 -2.56
CA ASP A 10 -18.21 -1.50 -2.99
C ASP A 10 -19.62 -1.33 -3.55
N ASP A 11 -19.98 -1.96 -4.66
CA ASP A 11 -21.32 -1.84 -5.23
C ASP A 11 -22.38 -2.61 -4.43
N GLU A 12 -21.95 -3.63 -3.65
CA GLU A 12 -22.82 -4.39 -2.78
C GLU A 12 -23.12 -3.64 -1.46
N SER A 13 -24.33 -3.12 -1.29
CA SER A 13 -24.74 -2.41 -0.07
C SER A 13 -24.59 -3.24 1.22
N ARG A 14 -24.74 -4.58 1.12
CA ARG A 14 -24.53 -5.48 2.26
C ARG A 14 -23.06 -5.53 2.70
N MET A 15 -22.15 -5.50 1.73
CA MET A 15 -20.72 -5.51 2.00
C MET A 15 -20.29 -4.19 2.63
N ARG A 16 -20.73 -3.05 2.07
CA ARG A 16 -20.48 -1.72 2.67
C ARG A 16 -20.95 -1.67 4.11
N LYS A 17 -22.20 -2.09 4.38
CA LYS A 17 -22.77 -2.11 5.73
C LYS A 17 -21.97 -3.00 6.68
N LEU A 18 -21.55 -4.20 6.24
CA LEU A 18 -20.74 -5.10 7.04
C LEU A 18 -19.42 -4.43 7.46
N VAL A 19 -18.71 -3.87 6.50
CA VAL A 19 -17.42 -3.19 6.75
C VAL A 19 -17.64 -1.96 7.64
N HIS A 20 -18.68 -1.15 7.36
CA HIS A 20 -19.06 0.00 8.17
C HIS A 20 -19.28 -0.37 9.64
N ASP A 21 -20.09 -1.41 9.90
CA ASP A 21 -20.44 -1.82 11.27
C ASP A 21 -19.20 -2.26 12.07
N PHE A 22 -18.23 -2.93 11.43
CA PHE A 22 -17.01 -3.35 12.09
C PHE A 22 -16.03 -2.20 12.32
N LEU A 23 -15.81 -1.34 11.34
CA LEU A 23 -14.89 -0.20 11.47
C LEU A 23 -15.41 0.86 12.44
N SER A 24 -16.73 1.11 12.44
CA SER A 24 -17.35 2.05 13.39
C SER A 24 -17.20 1.61 14.85
N ARG A 25 -17.22 0.29 15.12
CA ARG A 25 -16.93 -0.26 16.45
C ARG A 25 -15.46 -0.08 16.84
N SER A 26 -14.57 0.03 15.89
CA SER A 26 -13.13 0.30 16.10
C SER A 26 -12.80 1.79 16.09
N ASN A 27 -13.80 2.65 16.29
CA ASN A 27 -13.68 4.11 16.40
C ASN A 27 -13.26 4.85 15.12
N TYR A 28 -13.46 4.23 13.94
CA TYR A 28 -13.31 4.90 12.65
C TYR A 28 -14.60 5.65 12.28
N GLU A 29 -14.46 6.75 11.53
CA GLU A 29 -15.55 7.38 10.79
C GLU A 29 -15.58 6.78 9.40
N VAL A 30 -16.70 6.16 9.03
CA VAL A 30 -16.82 5.47 7.75
C VAL A 30 -17.68 6.28 6.79
N ILE A 31 -17.14 6.56 5.62
CA ILE A 31 -17.82 7.17 4.49
C ILE A 31 -18.02 6.07 3.45
N GLU A 32 -19.20 5.96 2.86
CA GLU A 32 -19.53 4.92 1.88
C GLU A 32 -19.66 5.52 0.48
N ALA A 33 -19.21 4.76 -0.52
CA ALA A 33 -19.48 5.02 -1.93
C ALA A 33 -19.95 3.73 -2.60
N ALA A 34 -20.94 3.84 -3.50
CA ALA A 34 -21.57 2.70 -4.17
C ALA A 34 -20.94 2.36 -5.52
N ASP A 35 -20.10 3.22 -6.05
CA ASP A 35 -19.34 2.98 -7.29
C ASP A 35 -18.06 3.83 -7.34
N GLY A 36 -17.26 3.61 -8.38
CA GLY A 36 -15.97 4.29 -8.53
C GLY A 36 -16.08 5.79 -8.78
N GLU A 37 -17.12 6.25 -9.49
CA GLU A 37 -17.33 7.67 -9.77
C GLU A 37 -17.67 8.42 -8.48
N GLU A 38 -18.61 7.89 -7.68
CA GLU A 38 -18.97 8.44 -6.37
C GLU A 38 -17.74 8.46 -5.44
N ALA A 39 -16.93 7.41 -5.46
CA ALA A 39 -15.71 7.34 -4.65
C ALA A 39 -14.71 8.46 -5.00
N ILE A 40 -14.51 8.74 -6.27
CA ILE A 40 -13.66 9.82 -6.75
C ILE A 40 -14.21 11.18 -6.30
N ASP A 41 -15.50 11.44 -6.48
CA ASP A 41 -16.13 12.69 -6.08
C ASP A 41 -15.98 12.94 -4.57
N ILE A 42 -16.27 11.94 -3.76
CA ILE A 42 -16.13 12.01 -2.30
C ILE A 42 -14.67 12.25 -1.91
N PHE A 43 -13.73 11.51 -2.48
CA PHE A 43 -12.31 11.63 -2.17
C PHE A 43 -11.73 13.01 -2.48
N TYR A 44 -12.13 13.60 -3.61
CA TYR A 44 -11.66 14.95 -3.96
C TYR A 44 -12.35 16.05 -3.15
N ALA A 45 -13.60 15.83 -2.70
CA ALA A 45 -14.33 16.76 -1.85
C ALA A 45 -13.85 16.75 -0.40
N ASP A 46 -13.44 15.60 0.15
CA ASP A 46 -12.98 15.46 1.54
C ASP A 46 -11.52 15.02 1.63
N LYS A 47 -10.62 15.97 1.82
CA LYS A 47 -9.18 15.72 1.95
C LYS A 47 -8.77 15.12 3.30
N SER A 48 -9.69 14.93 4.23
CA SER A 48 -9.42 14.30 5.53
C SER A 48 -9.56 12.76 5.52
N ILE A 49 -9.91 12.17 4.37
CA ILE A 49 -9.92 10.71 4.20
C ILE A 49 -8.51 10.17 4.39
N SER A 50 -8.37 9.26 5.34
CA SER A 50 -7.08 8.73 5.79
C SER A 50 -6.78 7.32 5.28
N LEU A 51 -7.78 6.58 4.77
CA LEU A 51 -7.64 5.26 4.17
C LEU A 51 -8.84 4.97 3.26
N ILE A 52 -8.61 4.20 2.20
CA ILE A 52 -9.65 3.75 1.28
C ILE A 52 -9.67 2.22 1.25
N ILE A 53 -10.86 1.64 1.41
CA ILE A 53 -11.12 0.22 1.15
C ILE A 53 -11.93 0.17 -0.15
N LEU A 54 -11.42 -0.53 -1.15
CA LEU A 54 -11.89 -0.40 -2.53
C LEU A 54 -12.11 -1.78 -3.15
N ASP A 55 -13.35 -2.06 -3.51
CA ASP A 55 -13.64 -3.26 -4.31
C ASP A 55 -13.06 -3.13 -5.71
N VAL A 56 -12.52 -4.22 -6.21
CA VAL A 56 -12.00 -4.31 -7.57
C VAL A 56 -13.13 -4.35 -8.60
N MET A 57 -14.12 -5.20 -8.35
CA MET A 57 -15.14 -5.55 -9.33
C MET A 57 -16.39 -4.68 -9.15
N MET A 58 -16.37 -3.47 -9.68
CA MET A 58 -17.51 -2.56 -9.65
C MET A 58 -17.96 -2.16 -11.06
N PRO A 59 -19.28 -1.86 -11.25
CA PRO A 59 -19.78 -1.37 -12.52
C PRO A 59 -19.27 0.07 -12.81
N LYS A 60 -19.29 0.46 -14.08
CA LYS A 60 -18.87 1.77 -14.61
C LYS A 60 -17.37 2.01 -14.52
N MET A 61 -16.84 2.26 -13.34
CA MET A 61 -15.42 2.47 -13.06
C MET A 61 -14.94 1.40 -12.07
N ASP A 62 -14.01 0.54 -12.48
CA ASP A 62 -13.47 -0.50 -11.63
C ASP A 62 -12.50 0.04 -10.58
N GLY A 63 -12.23 -0.77 -9.54
CA GLY A 63 -11.36 -0.35 -8.44
C GLY A 63 -9.92 -0.05 -8.89
N TRP A 64 -9.44 -0.68 -9.97
CA TRP A 64 -8.11 -0.38 -10.52
C TRP A 64 -8.04 1.01 -11.12
N GLU A 65 -9.10 1.44 -11.81
CA GLU A 65 -9.19 2.78 -12.39
C GLU A 65 -9.28 3.85 -11.30
N VAL A 66 -10.11 3.62 -10.27
CA VAL A 66 -10.19 4.50 -9.08
C VAL A 66 -8.83 4.63 -8.42
N CYS A 67 -8.14 3.51 -8.16
CA CYS A 67 -6.82 3.50 -7.56
C CYS A 67 -5.82 4.31 -8.39
N ARG A 68 -5.73 4.05 -9.71
CA ARG A 68 -4.83 4.80 -10.60
C ARG A 68 -5.13 6.29 -10.63
N GLN A 69 -6.41 6.67 -10.56
CA GLN A 69 -6.80 8.08 -10.57
C GLN A 69 -6.38 8.77 -9.28
N ILE A 70 -6.65 8.18 -8.12
CA ILE A 70 -6.25 8.71 -6.82
C ILE A 70 -4.74 8.82 -6.71
N ARG A 71 -4.00 7.83 -7.21
CA ARG A 71 -2.53 7.78 -7.17
C ARG A 71 -1.84 8.87 -7.99
N LYS A 72 -2.54 9.58 -8.89
CA LYS A 72 -1.98 10.75 -9.59
C LYS A 72 -1.67 11.89 -8.60
N ASP A 73 -2.50 12.04 -7.56
CA ASP A 73 -2.47 13.22 -6.71
C ASP A 73 -2.34 12.88 -5.21
N SER A 74 -2.37 11.59 -4.83
CA SER A 74 -2.42 11.21 -3.41
C SER A 74 -1.70 9.90 -3.10
N LYS A 75 -1.10 9.88 -1.89
CA LYS A 75 -0.48 8.71 -1.26
C LYS A 75 -1.38 8.07 -0.20
N VAL A 76 -2.66 8.46 -0.13
CA VAL A 76 -3.59 7.87 0.84
C VAL A 76 -3.55 6.34 0.78
N PRO A 77 -3.46 5.63 1.91
CA PRO A 77 -3.44 4.17 1.91
C PRO A 77 -4.68 3.58 1.25
N ILE A 78 -4.50 2.58 0.39
CA ILE A 78 -5.59 1.88 -0.31
C ILE A 78 -5.49 0.38 -0.07
N ILE A 79 -6.55 -0.21 0.46
CA ILE A 79 -6.76 -1.65 0.57
C ILE A 79 -7.71 -2.07 -0.54
N MET A 80 -7.26 -2.96 -1.43
CA MET A 80 -8.11 -3.52 -2.47
C MET A 80 -8.82 -4.76 -1.96
N LEU A 81 -10.13 -4.86 -2.18
CA LEU A 81 -10.91 -6.09 -1.98
C LEU A 81 -11.03 -6.79 -3.33
N THR A 82 -10.62 -8.05 -3.42
CA THR A 82 -10.63 -8.79 -4.68
C THR A 82 -11.29 -10.15 -4.54
N ALA A 83 -12.00 -10.61 -5.56
CA ALA A 83 -12.43 -11.99 -5.65
C ALA A 83 -11.20 -12.88 -5.88
N LYS A 84 -11.12 -14.02 -5.19
CA LYS A 84 -10.02 -14.97 -5.28
C LYS A 84 -10.03 -15.67 -6.64
N SER A 85 -9.56 -15.01 -7.69
CA SER A 85 -9.43 -15.67 -9.00
C SER A 85 -8.50 -14.86 -9.92
N GLU A 86 -7.43 -15.54 -10.32
CA GLU A 86 -6.47 -15.27 -11.38
C GLU A 86 -5.24 -14.44 -11.02
N GLU A 87 -4.05 -15.07 -11.26
CA GLU A 87 -2.72 -14.42 -11.25
C GLU A 87 -2.68 -13.11 -12.07
N LYS A 88 -3.59 -12.95 -13.03
CA LYS A 88 -3.71 -11.73 -13.85
C LYS A 88 -4.24 -10.53 -13.07
N ASP A 89 -5.18 -10.73 -12.16
CA ASP A 89 -5.75 -9.65 -11.36
C ASP A 89 -4.74 -9.14 -10.33
N GLU A 90 -3.94 -10.04 -9.77
CA GLU A 90 -2.83 -9.68 -8.87
C GLU A 90 -1.76 -8.85 -9.59
N LEU A 91 -1.38 -9.22 -10.82
CA LEU A 91 -0.39 -8.47 -11.61
C LEU A 91 -0.90 -7.07 -12.02
N GLN A 92 -2.18 -6.93 -12.38
CA GLN A 92 -2.79 -5.63 -12.67
C GLN A 92 -2.92 -4.77 -11.40
N GLY A 93 -3.20 -5.39 -10.27
CA GLY A 93 -3.33 -4.72 -9.00
C GLY A 93 -2.06 -4.05 -8.50
N PHE A 94 -0.93 -4.71 -8.69
CA PHE A 94 0.36 -4.13 -8.35
C PHE A 94 0.72 -2.92 -9.23
N ASP A 95 0.16 -2.84 -10.43
CA ASP A 95 0.39 -1.72 -11.33
C ASP A 95 -0.37 -0.45 -10.94
N CYS A 96 -1.48 -0.54 -10.19
CA CYS A 96 -2.25 0.62 -9.76
C CYS A 96 -1.67 1.34 -8.54
N GLY A 97 -0.75 0.71 -7.79
CA GLY A 97 -0.11 1.31 -6.60
C GLY A 97 -0.92 1.16 -5.30
N ALA A 98 -1.77 0.14 -5.20
CA ALA A 98 -2.45 -0.19 -3.94
C ALA A 98 -1.44 -0.67 -2.88
N ASP A 99 -1.78 -0.48 -1.61
CA ASP A 99 -0.90 -0.76 -0.47
C ASP A 99 -1.13 -2.16 0.12
N GLU A 100 -2.35 -2.68 0.03
CA GLU A 100 -2.75 -3.97 0.58
C GLU A 100 -3.84 -4.61 -0.30
N TYR A 101 -3.91 -5.95 -0.25
CA TYR A 101 -4.92 -6.74 -0.94
C TYR A 101 -5.58 -7.71 0.02
N VAL A 102 -6.91 -7.79 -0.02
CA VAL A 102 -7.71 -8.70 0.80
C VAL A 102 -8.65 -9.50 -0.09
N SER A 103 -8.46 -10.82 -0.12
CA SER A 103 -9.31 -11.71 -0.93
C SER A 103 -10.69 -11.87 -0.31
N LYS A 104 -11.74 -11.75 -1.10
CA LYS A 104 -13.11 -12.16 -0.74
C LYS A 104 -13.25 -13.69 -0.88
N PRO A 105 -13.91 -14.42 0.06
CA PRO A 105 -14.50 -13.90 1.28
C PRO A 105 -13.45 -13.66 2.38
N PHE A 106 -13.59 -12.59 3.13
CA PHE A 106 -12.69 -12.23 4.22
C PHE A 106 -13.40 -12.19 5.58
N SER A 107 -12.62 -12.33 6.65
CA SER A 107 -13.11 -12.05 8.00
C SER A 107 -13.10 -10.54 8.26
N PRO A 108 -14.22 -9.92 8.68
CA PRO A 108 -14.23 -8.49 9.01
C PRO A 108 -13.22 -8.12 10.11
N LYS A 109 -12.96 -9.03 11.05
CA LYS A 109 -11.91 -8.84 12.08
C LYS A 109 -10.50 -8.75 11.48
N ILE A 110 -10.21 -9.57 10.46
CA ILE A 110 -8.92 -9.54 9.76
C ILE A 110 -8.80 -8.24 8.96
N LEU A 111 -9.87 -7.82 8.27
CA LEU A 111 -9.88 -6.55 7.55
C LEU A 111 -9.62 -5.37 8.50
N THR A 112 -10.32 -5.32 9.65
CA THR A 112 -10.10 -4.27 10.66
C THR A 112 -8.66 -4.27 11.16
N ALA A 113 -8.09 -5.44 11.46
CA ALA A 113 -6.69 -5.54 11.90
C ALA A 113 -5.70 -5.02 10.83
N ARG A 114 -5.99 -5.22 9.54
CA ARG A 114 -5.19 -4.67 8.43
C ARG A 114 -5.34 -3.15 8.31
N VAL A 115 -6.56 -2.62 8.47
CA VAL A 115 -6.82 -1.19 8.55
C VAL A 115 -6.02 -0.57 9.70
N ASP A 116 -6.11 -1.15 10.91
CA ASP A 116 -5.38 -0.69 12.09
C ASP A 116 -3.86 -0.70 11.85
N ALA A 117 -3.34 -1.78 11.26
CA ALA A 117 -1.93 -1.90 10.95
C ALA A 117 -1.47 -0.85 9.93
N LEU A 118 -2.26 -0.65 8.87
CA LEU A 118 -1.93 0.30 7.80
C LEU A 118 -2.01 1.75 8.29
N ILE A 119 -3.06 2.13 9.03
CA ILE A 119 -3.20 3.44 9.67
C ILE A 119 -2.05 3.69 10.65
N ARG A 120 -1.74 2.73 11.51
CA ARG A 120 -0.65 2.85 12.47
C ARG A 120 0.69 3.07 11.78
N ARG A 121 0.97 2.35 10.70
CA ARG A 121 2.20 2.50 9.92
C ARG A 121 2.27 3.85 9.20
N THR A 122 1.15 4.31 8.64
CA THR A 122 1.09 5.55 7.86
C THR A 122 1.15 6.80 8.75
N TYR A 123 0.52 6.76 9.93
CA TYR A 123 0.32 7.93 10.79
C TYR A 123 1.01 7.84 12.16
N GLN A 124 1.75 6.77 12.45
CA GLN A 124 2.53 6.70 13.70
C GLN A 124 3.75 7.62 13.64
N ILE A 125 3.68 8.65 14.44
CA ILE A 125 4.73 9.64 14.73
C ILE A 125 5.62 9.12 15.89
N ASP A 126 6.01 7.86 15.90
CA ASP A 126 6.92 7.32 16.90
C ASP A 126 8.17 6.75 16.23
N SER A 127 9.13 7.57 16.22
CA SER A 127 10.57 7.51 16.04
C SER A 127 11.06 8.43 14.93
N SER A 128 11.78 9.46 15.33
CA SER A 128 12.60 10.33 14.50
C SER A 128 13.84 9.59 13.93
N GLU A 129 13.65 8.41 13.38
CA GLU A 129 14.71 7.69 12.69
C GLU A 129 14.82 8.18 11.25
N VAL A 130 15.75 9.07 11.04
CA VAL A 130 16.20 9.45 9.70
C VAL A 130 17.37 8.53 9.33
N TYR A 131 17.20 7.75 8.28
CA TYR A 131 18.30 6.99 7.68
C TYR A 131 18.96 7.83 6.60
N GLU A 132 20.27 7.99 6.70
CA GLU A 132 21.08 8.63 5.66
C GLU A 132 22.16 7.66 5.18
N ILE A 133 22.07 7.24 3.93
CA ILE A 133 22.96 6.25 3.38
C ILE A 133 23.18 6.43 1.88
N GLY A 134 24.45 6.70 1.48
CA GLY A 134 24.82 6.80 0.07
C GLY A 134 24.04 7.83 -0.74
N GLY A 135 23.63 8.93 -0.12
CA GLY A 135 22.78 9.96 -0.73
C GLY A 135 21.28 9.62 -0.75
N ILE A 136 20.87 8.54 -0.08
CA ILE A 136 19.49 8.20 0.18
C ILE A 136 19.15 8.64 1.59
N GLU A 137 18.18 9.51 1.76
CA GLU A 137 17.63 9.98 3.04
C GLU A 137 16.21 9.44 3.17
N ILE A 138 15.91 8.75 4.27
CA ILE A 138 14.58 8.23 4.59
C ILE A 138 14.14 8.80 5.92
N ASP A 139 13.15 9.67 5.91
CA ASP A 139 12.48 10.16 7.11
C ASP A 139 11.25 9.28 7.36
N LYS A 140 11.34 8.38 8.33
CA LYS A 140 10.23 7.46 8.65
C LYS A 140 9.03 8.20 9.22
N ALA A 141 9.25 9.24 10.01
CA ALA A 141 8.17 9.98 10.66
C ALA A 141 7.40 10.83 9.63
N ALA A 142 8.12 11.48 8.73
CA ALA A 142 7.49 12.27 7.67
C ALA A 142 7.05 11.43 6.46
N HIS A 143 7.44 10.15 6.38
CA HIS A 143 7.21 9.27 5.23
C HIS A 143 7.80 9.82 3.91
N ILE A 144 8.96 10.47 4.02
CA ILE A 144 9.63 11.15 2.91
C ILE A 144 10.93 10.42 2.58
N VAL A 145 11.19 10.29 1.28
CA VAL A 145 12.49 9.82 0.76
C VAL A 145 13.09 10.90 -0.12
N ARG A 146 14.38 11.20 0.10
CA ARG A 146 15.16 12.06 -0.77
C ARG A 146 16.34 11.29 -1.34
N ILE A 147 16.60 11.51 -2.62
CA ILE A 147 17.78 10.99 -3.31
C ILE A 147 18.63 12.20 -3.72
N ASP A 148 19.86 12.26 -3.20
CA ASP A 148 20.79 13.38 -3.42
C ASP A 148 20.11 14.75 -3.19
N GLY A 149 19.33 14.83 -2.09
CA GLY A 149 18.60 16.02 -1.65
C GLY A 149 17.27 16.31 -2.39
N LYS A 150 16.90 15.51 -3.40
CA LYS A 150 15.63 15.65 -4.12
C LYS A 150 14.61 14.65 -3.58
N GLU A 151 13.44 15.12 -3.22
CA GLU A 151 12.32 14.27 -2.83
C GLU A 151 11.84 13.44 -4.02
N ILE A 152 11.63 12.14 -3.79
CA ILE A 152 11.04 11.22 -4.76
C ILE A 152 9.69 10.73 -4.27
N ASP A 153 8.77 10.57 -5.23
CA ASP A 153 7.42 10.13 -4.93
C ASP A 153 7.33 8.60 -4.92
N LEU A 154 7.21 8.03 -3.71
CA LEU A 154 7.01 6.59 -3.49
C LEU A 154 5.59 6.33 -3.01
N SER A 155 4.97 5.24 -3.50
CA SER A 155 3.79 4.70 -2.83
C SER A 155 4.17 4.17 -1.44
N PHE A 156 3.16 3.94 -0.59
CA PHE A 156 3.40 3.42 0.75
C PHE A 156 4.24 2.13 0.74
N LYS A 157 3.90 1.17 -0.14
CA LYS A 157 4.65 -0.10 -0.25
C LYS A 157 6.05 0.03 -0.83
N GLU A 158 6.27 0.98 -1.72
CA GLU A 158 7.62 1.27 -2.22
C GLU A 158 8.49 1.89 -1.12
N PHE A 159 7.91 2.75 -0.28
CA PHE A 159 8.57 3.31 0.89
C PHE A 159 8.92 2.21 1.91
N GLU A 160 7.98 1.35 2.28
CA GLU A 160 8.19 0.21 3.17
C GLU A 160 9.29 -0.71 2.64
N LEU A 161 9.24 -1.01 1.35
CA LEU A 161 10.23 -1.87 0.68
C LEU A 161 11.63 -1.27 0.73
N LEU A 162 11.78 0.02 0.45
CA LEU A 162 13.07 0.72 0.52
C LEU A 162 13.58 0.76 1.95
N THR A 163 12.73 1.10 2.91
CA THR A 163 13.08 1.12 4.34
C THR A 163 13.55 -0.25 4.79
N TYR A 164 12.84 -1.31 4.43
CA TYR A 164 13.22 -2.68 4.77
C TYR A 164 14.58 -3.08 4.15
N PHE A 165 14.86 -2.65 2.93
CA PHE A 165 16.16 -2.87 2.30
C PHE A 165 17.29 -2.15 3.03
N VAL A 166 17.08 -0.89 3.41
CA VAL A 166 18.09 -0.07 4.13
C VAL A 166 18.38 -0.63 5.51
N GLU A 167 17.35 -1.04 6.26
CA GLU A 167 17.48 -1.69 7.57
C GLU A 167 18.24 -3.03 7.50
N ASN A 168 18.14 -3.74 6.38
CA ASN A 168 18.83 -5.00 6.15
C ASN A 168 20.01 -4.87 5.17
N LYS A 169 20.68 -3.70 5.18
CA LYS A 169 21.86 -3.45 4.33
C LYS A 169 22.89 -4.57 4.41
N GLY A 170 23.38 -4.99 3.25
CA GLY A 170 24.41 -6.02 3.14
C GLY A 170 23.90 -7.46 3.29
N ILE A 171 22.63 -7.64 3.60
CA ILE A 171 21.99 -8.97 3.76
C ILE A 171 21.28 -9.36 2.47
N ALA A 172 21.54 -10.58 1.97
CA ALA A 172 20.77 -11.16 0.88
C ALA A 172 19.39 -11.63 1.41
N LEU A 173 18.32 -11.05 0.90
CA LEU A 173 16.94 -11.30 1.29
C LEU A 173 16.25 -12.15 0.21
N SER A 174 15.63 -13.27 0.62
CA SER A 174 14.79 -14.02 -0.30
C SER A 174 13.50 -13.25 -0.63
N ARG A 175 12.89 -13.55 -1.79
CA ARG A 175 11.59 -12.96 -2.18
C ARG A 175 10.52 -13.20 -1.13
N GLU A 176 10.44 -14.41 -0.61
CA GLU A 176 9.50 -14.77 0.48
C GLU A 176 9.75 -13.95 1.75
N LYS A 177 11.03 -13.77 2.14
CA LYS A 177 11.37 -12.98 3.31
C LYS A 177 10.97 -11.52 3.13
N ILE A 178 11.19 -10.93 1.95
CA ILE A 178 10.74 -9.58 1.63
C ILE A 178 9.23 -9.50 1.66
N LEU A 179 8.54 -10.45 1.02
CA LEU A 179 7.09 -10.51 0.98
C LEU A 179 6.48 -10.55 2.39
N ASN A 180 6.95 -11.49 3.21
CA ASN A 180 6.44 -11.69 4.57
C ASN A 180 6.66 -10.50 5.51
N ASN A 181 7.73 -9.72 5.31
CA ASN A 181 8.03 -8.57 6.17
C ASN A 181 7.43 -7.25 5.68
N VAL A 182 7.26 -7.08 4.38
CA VAL A 182 6.70 -5.85 3.79
C VAL A 182 5.21 -5.97 3.52
N TRP A 183 4.68 -7.19 3.21
CA TRP A 183 3.27 -7.43 2.90
C TRP A 183 2.51 -8.29 3.93
N ASN A 184 3.15 -8.77 4.99
CA ASN A 184 2.65 -9.69 6.02
C ASN A 184 2.51 -11.16 5.62
N TYR A 185 2.54 -12.05 6.64
CA TYR A 185 2.53 -13.51 6.51
C TYR A 185 1.30 -14.12 5.81
N ASP A 186 0.19 -13.39 5.72
CA ASP A 186 -1.07 -13.87 5.13
C ASP A 186 -1.22 -13.52 3.64
N TYR A 187 -0.17 -12.95 3.03
CA TYR A 187 -0.20 -12.67 1.61
C TYR A 187 -0.09 -13.99 0.83
N SER A 188 -1.18 -14.38 0.16
CA SER A 188 -1.27 -15.65 -0.59
C SER A 188 -0.76 -15.55 -2.03
N GLY A 189 -0.16 -14.42 -2.43
CA GLY A 189 0.34 -14.19 -3.78
C GLY A 189 1.72 -14.79 -4.05
N ASP A 190 2.08 -14.89 -5.34
CA ASP A 190 3.40 -15.37 -5.77
C ASP A 190 4.51 -14.41 -5.32
N ALA A 191 5.57 -14.95 -4.71
CA ALA A 191 6.76 -14.19 -4.33
C ALA A 191 7.43 -13.45 -5.51
N ARG A 192 7.11 -13.77 -6.75
CA ARG A 192 7.56 -13.07 -7.96
C ARG A 192 6.98 -11.67 -8.10
N THR A 193 5.87 -11.37 -7.42
CA THR A 193 5.30 -10.01 -7.40
C THR A 193 6.28 -8.97 -6.87
N ILE A 194 7.21 -9.39 -5.99
CA ILE A 194 8.30 -8.55 -5.50
C ILE A 194 9.17 -7.98 -6.64
N ASP A 195 9.36 -8.76 -7.71
CA ASP A 195 10.18 -8.33 -8.84
C ASP A 195 9.60 -7.08 -9.52
N THR A 196 8.28 -6.98 -9.60
CA THR A 196 7.57 -5.80 -10.13
C THR A 196 7.77 -4.58 -9.24
N HIS A 197 7.64 -4.74 -7.92
CA HIS A 197 7.85 -3.63 -6.96
C HIS A 197 9.30 -3.15 -6.95
N VAL A 198 10.25 -4.08 -6.95
CA VAL A 198 11.68 -3.74 -7.04
C VAL A 198 11.99 -3.01 -8.35
N LYS A 199 11.41 -3.43 -9.48
CA LYS A 199 11.59 -2.76 -10.76
C LYS A 199 11.06 -1.32 -10.73
N LYS A 200 9.87 -1.10 -10.15
CA LYS A 200 9.28 0.24 -10.00
C LYS A 200 10.11 1.12 -9.07
N LEU A 201 10.48 0.58 -7.91
CA LEU A 201 11.30 1.27 -6.92
C LEU A 201 12.64 1.71 -7.52
N ARG A 202 13.37 0.81 -8.19
CA ARG A 202 14.62 1.13 -8.88
C ARG A 202 14.45 2.27 -9.89
N LYS A 203 13.36 2.22 -10.67
CA LYS A 203 13.05 3.29 -11.64
C LYS A 203 12.86 4.65 -11.00
N LYS A 204 12.17 4.70 -9.85
CA LYS A 204 11.94 5.94 -9.11
C LYS A 204 13.20 6.45 -8.41
N MET A 205 14.07 5.56 -7.96
CA MET A 205 15.35 5.89 -7.36
C MET A 205 16.41 6.38 -8.35
N GLY A 206 16.17 6.24 -9.67
CA GLY A 206 17.14 6.62 -10.69
C GLY A 206 18.45 5.86 -10.57
N GLU A 207 19.60 6.56 -10.60
CA GLU A 207 20.94 5.95 -10.48
C GLU A 207 21.12 5.18 -9.15
N LYS A 208 20.48 5.62 -8.07
CA LYS A 208 20.52 4.93 -6.77
C LYS A 208 19.73 3.60 -6.77
N GLY A 209 18.93 3.34 -7.79
CA GLY A 209 18.26 2.04 -7.97
C GLY A 209 19.23 0.86 -8.06
N ASP A 210 20.47 1.09 -8.48
CA ASP A 210 21.51 0.08 -8.56
C ASP A 210 22.01 -0.38 -7.18
N CYS A 211 21.71 0.37 -6.10
CA CYS A 211 21.96 -0.06 -4.72
C CYS A 211 21.14 -1.31 -4.35
N ILE A 212 20.01 -1.56 -5.01
CA ILE A 212 19.24 -2.78 -4.82
C ILE A 212 19.73 -3.80 -5.86
N ARG A 213 20.58 -4.73 -5.47
CA ARG A 213 21.15 -5.75 -6.36
C ARG A 213 20.32 -7.00 -6.41
N THR A 214 20.19 -7.61 -7.61
CA THR A 214 19.56 -8.92 -7.78
C THR A 214 20.56 -10.03 -7.47
N ILE A 215 20.19 -10.93 -6.56
CA ILE A 215 20.93 -12.14 -6.24
C ILE A 215 20.21 -13.31 -6.91
N TRP A 216 20.79 -13.81 -8.01
CA TRP A 216 20.19 -14.85 -8.83
C TRP A 216 19.84 -16.11 -8.01
N GLY A 217 18.63 -16.62 -8.22
CA GLY A 217 18.13 -17.78 -7.50
C GLY A 217 17.70 -17.54 -6.06
N MET A 218 17.96 -16.36 -5.47
CA MET A 218 17.62 -16.02 -4.08
C MET A 218 16.62 -14.85 -3.99
N GLY A 219 17.00 -13.67 -4.45
CA GLY A 219 16.19 -12.46 -4.27
C GLY A 219 17.00 -11.19 -4.46
N TYR A 220 17.09 -10.36 -3.44
CA TYR A 220 17.68 -9.03 -3.52
C TYR A 220 18.58 -8.71 -2.34
N LYS A 221 19.51 -7.78 -2.55
CA LYS A 221 20.43 -7.25 -1.54
C LYS A 221 20.60 -5.77 -1.74
N PHE A 222 20.58 -5.00 -0.66
CA PHE A 222 20.89 -3.57 -0.68
C PHE A 222 22.36 -3.34 -0.36
N GLU A 223 23.08 -2.66 -1.25
CA GLU A 223 24.49 -2.29 -1.11
C GLU A 223 24.72 -0.87 -1.61
N VAL A 224 25.44 -0.07 -0.83
CA VAL A 224 25.91 1.28 -1.16
C VAL A 224 27.41 1.32 -1.10
#